data_42c776436802a201d2ec3513ee2b9c45
#
_entry.id   42c776436802a201d2ec3513ee2b9c45
#
_cell.length_a   1.000
_cell.length_b   1.000
_cell.length_c   1.000
_cell.angle_alpha   90.00
_cell.angle_beta   90.00
_cell.angle_gamma   90.00
#
_symmetry.space_group_name_H-M   'P 1'
#
loop_
_entity.id
_entity.type
_entity.pdbx_description
1 polymer ?
#
loop_
_entity_poly.entity_id
_entity_poly.type
_entity_poly.pdbx_seq_one_letter_code
_entity_poly.pdbx_strand_id
1 'polypeptide(L)'
;MSKFENKVALVTGGASGIGEAIAKRLASEGAKVVVADINGDAAKDVAAAIEADGGAAAAFRQDVASKQDNEVAVQFAVDTFGALHLAVNNAGVGDHTPLADKDLAEWDKAIAINLSGVAYGCHYQLKQFLAQGDTEQCAIVNMSSIHGSVGRAGGIEAYTAAKHGVVGLTKSLAADYAATGIRVNCVGPAYIDTPLIQRAQGEARQALVDKHPAGRLGEPEEIAAVVSFLLSDDASFVNGSYHLADGGYTACLLYTSD
;
A
#
# COMPACT_ATOMS: atom_id res chain seq x y z
N MET A 1 -15.12 -20.56 7.68
CA MET A 1 -15.24 -19.13 7.99
C MET A 1 -14.35 -18.36 7.04
N SER A 2 -14.80 -17.23 6.55
CA SER A 2 -14.00 -16.36 5.70
C SER A 2 -12.87 -15.71 6.55
N LYS A 3 -11.69 -15.48 5.97
CA LYS A 3 -10.50 -14.99 6.68
C LYS A 3 -10.74 -13.63 7.38
N PHE A 4 -11.54 -12.76 6.75
CA PHE A 4 -11.85 -11.40 7.23
C PHE A 4 -13.34 -11.20 7.48
N GLU A 5 -14.05 -12.25 7.86
CA GLU A 5 -15.46 -12.14 8.21
C GLU A 5 -15.66 -11.08 9.32
N ASN A 6 -16.61 -10.17 9.12
CA ASN A 6 -16.90 -9.03 9.98
C ASN A 6 -15.79 -7.96 10.11
N LYS A 7 -14.70 -8.03 9.35
CA LYS A 7 -13.69 -6.98 9.31
C LYS A 7 -14.04 -5.90 8.30
N VAL A 8 -13.63 -4.68 8.62
CA VAL A 8 -13.72 -3.52 7.73
C VAL A 8 -12.31 -3.08 7.36
N ALA A 9 -12.05 -2.95 6.08
CA ALA A 9 -10.76 -2.55 5.53
C ALA A 9 -10.84 -1.21 4.78
N LEU A 10 -9.85 -0.35 4.94
CA LEU A 10 -9.64 0.86 4.14
C LEU A 10 -8.39 0.67 3.27
N VAL A 11 -8.54 0.80 1.95
CA VAL A 11 -7.44 0.67 0.99
C VAL A 11 -7.28 1.97 0.22
N THR A 12 -6.15 2.68 0.40
CA THR A 12 -5.85 3.91 -0.34
C THR A 12 -5.16 3.60 -1.67
N GLY A 13 -5.39 4.41 -2.70
CA GLY A 13 -4.95 4.10 -4.06
C GLY A 13 -5.61 2.82 -4.58
N GLY A 14 -6.86 2.58 -4.16
CA GLY A 14 -7.59 1.34 -4.40
C GLY A 14 -8.27 1.23 -5.77
N ALA A 15 -8.17 2.27 -6.60
CA ALA A 15 -8.87 2.33 -7.89
C ALA A 15 -8.12 1.67 -9.05
N SER A 16 -6.89 1.20 -8.85
CA SER A 16 -6.11 0.57 -9.92
C SER A 16 -4.95 -0.29 -9.39
N GLY A 17 -4.43 -1.18 -10.23
CA GLY A 17 -3.19 -1.91 -10.02
C GLY A 17 -3.14 -2.68 -8.70
N ILE A 18 -2.07 -2.49 -7.91
CA ILE A 18 -1.87 -3.20 -6.64
C ILE A 18 -3.03 -2.92 -5.66
N GLY A 19 -3.46 -1.65 -5.54
CA GLY A 19 -4.53 -1.27 -4.61
C GLY A 19 -5.87 -1.91 -4.95
N GLU A 20 -6.22 -1.96 -6.23
CA GLU A 20 -7.41 -2.64 -6.73
C GLU A 20 -7.37 -4.14 -6.43
N ALA A 21 -6.23 -4.80 -6.73
CA ALA A 21 -6.06 -6.23 -6.44
C ALA A 21 -6.16 -6.53 -4.93
N ILE A 22 -5.61 -5.65 -4.08
CA ILE A 22 -5.75 -5.77 -2.62
C ILE A 22 -7.21 -5.62 -2.21
N ALA A 23 -7.92 -4.59 -2.70
CA ALA A 23 -9.32 -4.36 -2.35
C ALA A 23 -10.20 -5.55 -2.74
N LYS A 24 -10.06 -6.06 -3.97
CA LYS A 24 -10.77 -7.25 -4.46
C LYS A 24 -10.42 -8.50 -3.63
N ARG A 25 -9.15 -8.70 -3.31
CA ARG A 25 -8.69 -9.84 -2.51
C ARG A 25 -9.30 -9.82 -1.10
N LEU A 26 -9.23 -8.70 -0.39
CA LEU A 26 -9.80 -8.58 0.95
C LEU A 26 -11.31 -8.79 0.95
N ALA A 27 -12.03 -8.25 -0.05
CA ALA A 27 -13.46 -8.46 -0.20
C ALA A 27 -13.81 -9.93 -0.46
N SER A 28 -13.09 -10.62 -1.36
CA SER A 28 -13.30 -12.05 -1.65
C SER A 28 -13.00 -12.95 -0.44
N GLU A 29 -12.17 -12.47 0.50
CA GLU A 29 -11.87 -13.12 1.77
C GLU A 29 -12.80 -12.66 2.93
N GLY A 30 -13.86 -11.90 2.63
CA GLY A 30 -14.96 -11.57 3.52
C GLY A 30 -14.91 -10.22 4.22
N ALA A 31 -13.92 -9.37 3.92
CA ALA A 31 -13.89 -8.01 4.44
C ALA A 31 -14.94 -7.12 3.74
N LYS A 32 -15.48 -6.14 4.49
CA LYS A 32 -16.14 -4.97 3.90
C LYS A 32 -15.05 -3.94 3.57
N VAL A 33 -15.01 -3.44 2.34
CA VAL A 33 -13.86 -2.65 1.87
C VAL A 33 -14.25 -1.23 1.49
N VAL A 34 -13.59 -0.25 2.08
CA VAL A 34 -13.60 1.12 1.56
C VAL A 34 -12.48 1.24 0.54
N VAL A 35 -12.85 1.45 -0.73
CA VAL A 35 -11.95 1.70 -1.85
C VAL A 35 -11.74 3.22 -1.93
N ALA A 36 -10.59 3.68 -1.46
CA ALA A 36 -10.27 5.11 -1.43
C ALA A 36 -9.22 5.47 -2.50
N ASP A 37 -9.50 6.52 -3.28
CA ASP A 37 -8.59 6.98 -4.34
C ASP A 37 -8.82 8.47 -4.64
N ILE A 38 -7.81 9.15 -5.18
CA ILE A 38 -7.95 10.51 -5.70
C ILE A 38 -8.92 10.56 -6.89
N ASN A 39 -8.97 9.48 -7.67
CA ASN A 39 -9.95 9.26 -8.73
C ASN A 39 -11.19 8.56 -8.16
N GLY A 40 -12.12 9.36 -7.64
CA GLY A 40 -13.33 8.85 -7.01
C GLY A 40 -14.23 8.04 -7.95
N ASP A 41 -14.23 8.32 -9.25
CA ASP A 41 -15.07 7.57 -10.21
C ASP A 41 -14.49 6.18 -10.47
N ALA A 42 -13.18 6.07 -10.68
CA ALA A 42 -12.53 4.76 -10.78
C ALA A 42 -12.66 3.94 -9.47
N ALA A 43 -12.66 4.59 -8.31
CA ALA A 43 -12.93 3.91 -7.04
C ALA A 43 -14.36 3.34 -6.98
N LYS A 44 -15.36 4.05 -7.53
CA LYS A 44 -16.74 3.54 -7.65
C LYS A 44 -16.82 2.32 -8.57
N ASP A 45 -16.08 2.33 -9.69
CA ASP A 45 -16.07 1.20 -10.61
C ASP A 45 -15.52 -0.07 -9.93
N VAL A 46 -14.43 0.08 -9.14
CA VAL A 46 -13.86 -1.05 -8.37
C VAL A 46 -14.82 -1.51 -7.28
N ALA A 47 -15.45 -0.59 -6.54
CA ALA A 47 -16.43 -0.95 -5.52
C ALA A 47 -17.62 -1.69 -6.13
N ALA A 48 -18.17 -1.21 -7.25
CA ALA A 48 -19.25 -1.87 -7.97
C ALA A 48 -18.87 -3.27 -8.48
N ALA A 49 -17.62 -3.45 -8.94
CA ALA A 49 -17.12 -4.77 -9.35
C ALA A 49 -17.05 -5.73 -8.16
N ILE A 50 -16.58 -5.27 -6.98
CA ILE A 50 -16.58 -6.07 -5.75
C ILE A 50 -18.01 -6.48 -5.35
N GLU A 51 -18.97 -5.56 -5.43
CA GLU A 51 -20.38 -5.85 -5.10
C GLU A 51 -21.02 -6.83 -6.09
N ALA A 52 -20.69 -6.71 -7.39
CA ALA A 52 -21.15 -7.65 -8.42
C ALA A 52 -20.63 -9.08 -8.19
N ASP A 53 -19.43 -9.22 -7.61
CA ASP A 53 -18.84 -10.50 -7.21
C ASP A 53 -19.36 -11.01 -5.84
N GLY A 54 -20.34 -10.32 -5.24
CA GLY A 54 -20.98 -10.70 -3.98
C GLY A 54 -20.25 -10.23 -2.72
N GLY A 55 -19.24 -9.39 -2.84
CA GLY A 55 -18.56 -8.72 -1.73
C GLY A 55 -19.31 -7.48 -1.23
N ALA A 56 -18.74 -6.80 -0.24
CA ALA A 56 -19.26 -5.53 0.26
C ALA A 56 -18.18 -4.45 0.12
N ALA A 57 -18.47 -3.38 -0.62
CA ALA A 57 -17.54 -2.28 -0.82
C ALA A 57 -18.24 -0.93 -0.87
N ALA A 58 -17.49 0.13 -0.57
CA ALA A 58 -17.92 1.51 -0.76
C ALA A 58 -16.73 2.35 -1.29
N ALA A 59 -17.01 3.29 -2.17
CA ALA A 59 -15.98 4.15 -2.73
C ALA A 59 -15.89 5.47 -1.97
N PHE A 60 -14.67 5.97 -1.80
CA PHE A 60 -14.39 7.26 -1.19
C PHE A 60 -13.33 8.02 -1.99
N ARG A 61 -13.62 9.30 -2.35
CA ARG A 61 -12.60 10.14 -2.97
C ARG A 61 -11.67 10.69 -1.90
N GLN A 62 -10.37 10.38 -1.97
CA GLN A 62 -9.38 10.77 -0.99
C GLN A 62 -8.10 11.31 -1.63
N ASP A 63 -7.66 12.48 -1.22
CA ASP A 63 -6.27 12.91 -1.38
C ASP A 63 -5.49 12.56 -0.11
N VAL A 64 -4.59 11.58 -0.20
CA VAL A 64 -3.80 11.14 0.97
C VAL A 64 -2.85 12.21 1.49
N ALA A 65 -2.48 13.22 0.68
CA ALA A 65 -1.68 14.36 1.13
C ALA A 65 -2.48 15.34 2.02
N SER A 66 -3.82 15.25 2.02
CA SER A 66 -4.71 16.04 2.88
C SER A 66 -4.93 15.35 4.22
N LYS A 67 -4.57 16.02 5.32
CA LYS A 67 -4.86 15.52 6.68
C LYS A 67 -6.36 15.32 6.89
N GLN A 68 -7.17 16.28 6.41
CA GLN A 68 -8.62 16.24 6.55
C GLN A 68 -9.22 15.05 5.78
N ASP A 69 -8.76 14.78 4.55
CA ASP A 69 -9.28 13.66 3.77
C ASP A 69 -8.96 12.32 4.45
N ASN A 70 -7.79 12.18 5.10
CA ASN A 70 -7.45 10.98 5.87
C ASN A 70 -8.38 10.79 7.07
N GLU A 71 -8.70 11.87 7.81
CA GLU A 71 -9.64 11.82 8.91
C GLU A 71 -11.04 11.42 8.44
N VAL A 72 -11.53 12.08 7.39
CA VAL A 72 -12.87 11.81 6.84
C VAL A 72 -12.96 10.42 6.23
N ALA A 73 -11.89 9.88 5.61
CA ALA A 73 -11.89 8.52 5.07
C ALA A 73 -12.06 7.45 6.16
N VAL A 74 -11.39 7.63 7.30
CA VAL A 74 -11.56 6.74 8.47
C VAL A 74 -12.99 6.86 9.02
N GLN A 75 -13.50 8.09 9.19
CA GLN A 75 -14.87 8.29 9.64
C GLN A 75 -15.90 7.68 8.68
N PHE A 76 -15.67 7.82 7.36
CA PHE A 76 -16.54 7.22 6.33
C PHE A 76 -16.60 5.69 6.46
N ALA A 77 -15.48 5.03 6.76
CA ALA A 77 -15.47 3.58 7.00
C ALA A 77 -16.33 3.20 8.21
N VAL A 78 -16.24 3.98 9.29
CA VAL A 78 -17.05 3.77 10.51
C VAL A 78 -18.54 4.05 10.24
N ASP A 79 -18.87 5.14 9.57
CA ASP A 79 -20.26 5.52 9.28
C ASP A 79 -20.93 4.50 8.34
N THR A 80 -20.16 3.95 7.39
CA THR A 80 -20.69 3.02 6.38
C THR A 80 -20.79 1.58 6.90
N PHE A 81 -19.78 1.11 7.63
CA PHE A 81 -19.63 -0.29 7.98
C PHE A 81 -19.56 -0.58 9.50
N GLY A 82 -19.61 0.46 10.32
CA GLY A 82 -19.68 0.39 11.78
C GLY A 82 -18.35 0.35 12.52
N ALA A 83 -17.23 0.13 11.82
CA ALA A 83 -15.89 0.05 12.42
C ALA A 83 -14.79 0.24 11.37
N LEU A 84 -13.52 0.23 11.81
CA LEU A 84 -12.34 0.03 10.96
C LEU A 84 -11.41 -0.96 11.66
N HIS A 85 -10.95 -2.01 10.99
CA HIS A 85 -10.07 -3.03 11.56
C HIS A 85 -8.74 -3.13 10.79
N LEU A 86 -8.80 -2.99 9.47
CA LEU A 86 -7.68 -3.22 8.57
C LEU A 86 -7.43 -1.96 7.74
N ALA A 87 -6.18 -1.59 7.59
CA ALA A 87 -5.82 -0.46 6.75
C ALA A 87 -4.63 -0.78 5.83
N VAL A 88 -4.73 -0.34 4.58
CA VAL A 88 -3.64 -0.46 3.60
C VAL A 88 -3.33 0.93 3.05
N ASN A 89 -2.19 1.47 3.45
CA ASN A 89 -1.69 2.75 2.95
C ASN A 89 -0.87 2.48 1.67
N ASN A 90 -1.58 2.34 0.53
CA ASN A 90 -0.99 1.95 -0.74
C ASN A 90 -0.82 3.11 -1.73
N ALA A 91 -1.59 4.18 -1.64
CA ALA A 91 -1.50 5.31 -2.54
C ALA A 91 -0.06 5.84 -2.67
N GLY A 92 0.37 6.11 -3.90
CA GLY A 92 1.71 6.61 -4.17
C GLY A 92 1.88 7.11 -5.60
N VAL A 93 2.93 7.89 -5.80
CA VAL A 93 3.32 8.44 -7.12
C VAL A 93 4.79 8.14 -7.40
N GLY A 94 5.12 7.98 -8.68
CA GLY A 94 6.51 7.85 -9.14
C GLY A 94 7.27 9.17 -9.08
N ASP A 95 8.58 9.06 -9.33
CA ASP A 95 9.53 10.16 -9.43
C ASP A 95 10.54 9.83 -10.53
N HIS A 96 10.88 10.78 -11.38
CA HIS A 96 11.71 10.50 -12.56
C HIS A 96 12.65 11.64 -12.96
N THR A 97 12.72 12.73 -12.18
CA THR A 97 13.58 13.88 -12.46
C THR A 97 14.78 13.86 -11.50
N PRO A 98 16.03 13.83 -11.99
CA PRO A 98 17.22 13.93 -11.13
C PRO A 98 17.16 15.16 -10.22
N LEU A 99 17.68 15.04 -9.00
CA LEU A 99 17.51 16.07 -7.97
C LEU A 99 18.08 17.44 -8.37
N ALA A 100 19.17 17.46 -9.14
CA ALA A 100 19.78 18.70 -9.60
C ALA A 100 18.89 19.48 -10.60
N ASP A 101 18.02 18.77 -11.34
CA ASP A 101 17.16 19.33 -12.38
C ASP A 101 15.69 19.42 -11.91
N LYS A 102 15.39 18.91 -10.70
CA LYS A 102 14.04 18.78 -10.15
C LYS A 102 13.52 20.13 -9.66
N ASP A 103 12.29 20.46 -10.03
CA ASP A 103 11.53 21.47 -9.28
C ASP A 103 11.27 20.93 -7.84
N LEU A 104 11.65 21.73 -6.84
CA LEU A 104 11.45 21.34 -5.44
C LEU A 104 9.97 21.13 -5.09
N ALA A 105 9.05 21.72 -5.82
CA ALA A 105 7.61 21.42 -5.68
C ALA A 105 7.27 19.96 -6.06
N GLU A 106 8.01 19.36 -7.01
CA GLU A 106 7.87 17.91 -7.32
C GLU A 106 8.39 17.04 -6.18
N TRP A 107 9.51 17.45 -5.55
CA TRP A 107 10.03 16.82 -4.35
C TRP A 107 9.00 16.85 -3.22
N ASP A 108 8.48 18.04 -2.90
CA ASP A 108 7.51 18.23 -1.84
C ASP A 108 6.24 17.40 -2.09
N LYS A 109 5.76 17.37 -3.33
CA LYS A 109 4.62 16.53 -3.72
C LYS A 109 4.89 15.04 -3.53
N ALA A 110 6.05 14.56 -3.94
CA ALA A 110 6.43 13.15 -3.78
C ALA A 110 6.50 12.75 -2.30
N ILE A 111 7.09 13.59 -1.45
CA ILE A 111 7.14 13.38 0.00
C ILE A 111 5.74 13.48 0.62
N ALA A 112 4.94 14.47 0.22
CA ALA A 112 3.59 14.66 0.75
C ALA A 112 2.71 13.42 0.51
N ILE A 113 2.79 12.80 -0.67
CA ILE A 113 1.97 11.63 -1.01
C ILE A 113 2.58 10.34 -0.44
N ASN A 114 3.87 10.06 -0.75
CA ASN A 114 4.48 8.75 -0.49
C ASN A 114 4.94 8.54 0.96
N LEU A 115 5.08 9.60 1.77
CA LEU A 115 5.52 9.51 3.16
C LEU A 115 4.54 10.20 4.12
N SER A 116 4.28 11.49 3.95
CA SER A 116 3.40 12.21 4.86
C SER A 116 1.97 11.66 4.81
N GLY A 117 1.47 11.31 3.62
CA GLY A 117 0.16 10.69 3.44
C GLY A 117 0.02 9.36 4.16
N VAL A 118 1.08 8.52 4.13
CA VAL A 118 1.12 7.27 4.91
C VAL A 118 1.07 7.57 6.41
N ALA A 119 1.84 8.56 6.88
CA ALA A 119 1.84 8.96 8.29
C ALA A 119 0.48 9.52 8.74
N TYR A 120 -0.18 10.33 7.91
CA TYR A 120 -1.53 10.85 8.20
C TYR A 120 -2.56 9.71 8.25
N GLY A 121 -2.51 8.78 7.30
CA GLY A 121 -3.34 7.58 7.32
C GLY A 121 -3.16 6.80 8.62
N CYS A 122 -1.91 6.43 8.95
CA CYS A 122 -1.60 5.73 10.20
C CYS A 122 -2.12 6.48 11.44
N HIS A 123 -1.98 7.82 11.48
CA HIS A 123 -2.43 8.63 12.61
C HIS A 123 -3.93 8.46 12.89
N TYR A 124 -4.78 8.63 11.87
CA TYR A 124 -6.23 8.55 12.05
C TYR A 124 -6.71 7.11 12.20
N GLN A 125 -6.09 6.14 11.53
CA GLN A 125 -6.35 4.72 11.67
C GLN A 125 -6.08 4.26 13.11
N LEU A 126 -4.91 4.59 13.67
CA LEU A 126 -4.54 4.25 15.04
C LEU A 126 -5.47 4.91 16.07
N LYS A 127 -5.83 6.19 15.87
CA LYS A 127 -6.82 6.86 16.74
C LYS A 127 -8.14 6.08 16.76
N GLN A 128 -8.63 5.66 15.59
CA GLN A 128 -9.86 4.90 15.47
C GLN A 128 -9.74 3.53 16.14
N PHE A 129 -8.66 2.79 15.88
CA PHE A 129 -8.43 1.47 16.49
C PHE A 129 -8.43 1.54 18.03
N LEU A 130 -7.74 2.53 18.58
CA LEU A 130 -7.71 2.73 20.04
C LEU A 130 -9.06 3.16 20.62
N ALA A 131 -9.81 3.99 19.89
CA ALA A 131 -11.12 4.48 20.36
C ALA A 131 -12.20 3.38 20.36
N GLN A 132 -12.16 2.45 19.41
CA GLN A 132 -13.13 1.34 19.35
C GLN A 132 -12.82 0.19 20.32
N GLY A 133 -11.58 0.10 20.85
CA GLY A 133 -11.20 -0.83 21.92
C GLY A 133 -10.93 -2.28 21.50
N ASP A 134 -11.14 -2.62 20.23
CA ASP A 134 -11.00 -3.98 19.67
C ASP A 134 -9.65 -4.13 18.94
N THR A 135 -8.57 -3.72 19.62
CA THR A 135 -7.26 -3.47 19.01
C THR A 135 -6.52 -4.71 18.54
N GLU A 136 -6.73 -5.86 19.21
CA GLU A 136 -6.11 -7.14 18.82
C GLU A 136 -6.54 -7.62 17.41
N GLN A 137 -7.64 -7.08 16.91
CA GLN A 137 -8.18 -7.36 15.59
C GLN A 137 -7.71 -6.36 14.52
N CYS A 138 -6.86 -5.40 14.90
CA CYS A 138 -6.48 -4.29 14.04
C CYS A 138 -5.08 -4.47 13.46
N ALA A 139 -4.95 -4.20 12.16
CA ALA A 139 -3.66 -4.25 11.47
C ALA A 139 -3.54 -3.20 10.37
N ILE A 140 -2.32 -2.68 10.20
CA ILE A 140 -1.95 -1.76 9.14
C ILE A 140 -0.86 -2.41 8.28
N VAL A 141 -1.01 -2.31 6.96
CA VAL A 141 0.05 -2.57 6.00
C VAL A 141 0.36 -1.29 5.22
N ASN A 142 1.60 -0.84 5.32
CA ASN A 142 2.11 0.30 4.56
C ASN A 142 2.80 -0.19 3.29
N MET A 143 2.48 0.40 2.15
CA MET A 143 3.15 0.07 0.89
C MET A 143 4.45 0.87 0.76
N SER A 144 5.58 0.17 0.94
CA SER A 144 6.91 0.68 0.61
C SER A 144 7.24 0.35 -0.87
N SER A 145 8.43 -0.13 -1.16
CA SER A 145 8.97 -0.53 -2.47
C SER A 145 10.29 -1.25 -2.21
N ILE A 146 10.88 -1.95 -3.18
CA ILE A 146 12.31 -2.30 -3.14
C ILE A 146 13.17 -1.07 -2.80
N HIS A 147 12.73 0.12 -3.22
CA HIS A 147 13.38 1.40 -2.89
C HIS A 147 13.19 1.87 -1.44
N GLY A 148 12.66 1.02 -0.58
CA GLY A 148 12.75 1.14 0.89
C GLY A 148 14.04 0.53 1.47
N SER A 149 14.85 -0.16 0.66
CA SER A 149 16.13 -0.76 1.06
C SER A 149 17.28 -0.50 0.10
N VAL A 150 17.00 -0.22 -1.17
CA VAL A 150 18.02 0.06 -2.20
C VAL A 150 17.71 1.34 -2.95
N GLY A 151 18.76 2.04 -3.40
CA GLY A 151 18.64 3.14 -4.35
C GLY A 151 18.90 2.68 -5.77
N ARG A 152 18.52 3.51 -6.74
CA ARG A 152 18.94 3.39 -8.13
C ARG A 152 19.12 4.77 -8.77
N ALA A 153 19.90 4.83 -9.82
CA ALA A 153 19.99 6.02 -10.68
C ALA A 153 18.67 6.23 -11.46
N GLY A 154 18.41 7.46 -11.90
CA GLY A 154 17.30 7.82 -12.77
C GLY A 154 16.23 8.68 -12.14
N GLY A 155 16.61 9.59 -11.24
CA GLY A 155 15.72 10.67 -10.77
C GLY A 155 14.65 10.22 -9.78
N ILE A 156 14.94 9.22 -8.95
CA ILE A 156 13.95 8.69 -7.98
C ILE A 156 14.31 9.02 -6.52
N GLU A 157 15.05 10.08 -6.28
CA GLU A 157 15.60 10.39 -4.96
C GLU A 157 14.50 10.68 -3.94
N ALA A 158 13.48 11.48 -4.31
CA ALA A 158 12.35 11.77 -3.43
C ALA A 158 11.53 10.51 -3.12
N TYR A 159 11.29 9.68 -4.15
CA TYR A 159 10.60 8.40 -3.97
C TYR A 159 11.39 7.45 -3.06
N THR A 160 12.69 7.31 -3.29
CA THR A 160 13.58 6.45 -2.48
C THR A 160 13.62 6.94 -1.03
N ALA A 161 13.79 8.24 -0.80
CA ALA A 161 13.76 8.81 0.55
C ALA A 161 12.42 8.54 1.26
N ALA A 162 11.30 8.76 0.55
CA ALA A 162 9.97 8.49 1.09
C ALA A 162 9.78 7.01 1.45
N LYS A 163 10.18 6.08 0.58
CA LYS A 163 9.97 4.65 0.80
C LYS A 163 10.88 4.06 1.89
N HIS A 164 12.10 4.58 2.07
CA HIS A 164 12.91 4.32 3.28
C HIS A 164 12.23 4.88 4.54
N GLY A 165 11.68 6.09 4.45
CA GLY A 165 10.92 6.71 5.55
C GLY A 165 9.71 5.87 5.98
N VAL A 166 8.98 5.28 5.03
CA VAL A 166 7.85 4.36 5.33
C VAL A 166 8.31 3.12 6.10
N VAL A 167 9.47 2.54 5.76
CA VAL A 167 10.02 1.41 6.51
C VAL A 167 10.36 1.82 7.95
N GLY A 168 11.01 2.98 8.14
CA GLY A 168 11.32 3.53 9.45
C GLY A 168 10.08 3.82 10.29
N LEU A 169 9.08 4.49 9.68
CA LEU A 169 7.79 4.78 10.31
C LEU A 169 7.09 3.49 10.76
N THR A 170 7.04 2.49 9.91
CA THR A 170 6.41 1.19 10.22
C THR A 170 7.04 0.54 11.44
N LYS A 171 8.38 0.51 11.53
CA LYS A 171 9.10 -0.05 12.68
C LYS A 171 8.81 0.68 13.97
N SER A 172 8.78 2.01 13.92
CA SER A 172 8.50 2.85 15.10
C SER A 172 7.07 2.62 15.60
N LEU A 173 6.08 2.68 14.69
CA LEU A 173 4.68 2.43 15.05
C LEU A 173 4.46 1.02 15.61
N ALA A 174 5.09 0.01 15.01
CA ALA A 174 4.99 -1.35 15.53
C ALA A 174 5.54 -1.47 16.95
N ALA A 175 6.65 -0.79 17.27
CA ALA A 175 7.21 -0.79 18.62
C ALA A 175 6.31 -0.05 19.61
N ASP A 176 5.75 1.11 19.25
CA ASP A 176 4.93 1.93 20.11
C ASP A 176 3.58 1.28 20.44
N TYR A 177 2.99 0.55 19.48
CA TYR A 177 1.63 -0.01 19.61
C TYR A 177 1.58 -1.53 19.85
N ALA A 178 2.72 -2.23 19.90
CA ALA A 178 2.75 -3.69 20.10
C ALA A 178 1.96 -4.15 21.33
N ALA A 179 2.07 -3.43 22.44
CA ALA A 179 1.38 -3.78 23.69
C ALA A 179 -0.15 -3.63 23.62
N THR A 180 -0.67 -2.93 22.61
CA THR A 180 -2.11 -2.80 22.36
C THR A 180 -2.67 -3.95 21.51
N GLY A 181 -1.83 -4.79 20.93
CA GLY A 181 -2.21 -5.83 19.98
C GLY A 181 -2.26 -5.36 18.52
N ILE A 182 -2.20 -4.05 18.25
CA ILE A 182 -2.19 -3.51 16.88
C ILE A 182 -0.89 -3.91 16.17
N ARG A 183 -0.99 -4.46 14.96
CA ARG A 183 0.15 -4.83 14.14
C ARG A 183 0.34 -3.85 12.99
N VAL A 184 1.59 -3.45 12.76
CA VAL A 184 1.96 -2.54 11.66
C VAL A 184 3.13 -3.14 10.90
N ASN A 185 2.93 -3.48 9.63
CA ASN A 185 3.95 -4.05 8.75
C ASN A 185 4.05 -3.26 7.45
N CYS A 186 5.08 -3.50 6.66
CA CYS A 186 5.16 -2.95 5.32
C CYS A 186 5.61 -3.97 4.28
N VAL A 187 5.19 -3.75 3.04
CA VAL A 187 5.52 -4.55 1.86
C VAL A 187 6.36 -3.72 0.90
N GLY A 188 7.37 -4.33 0.33
CA GLY A 188 8.26 -3.73 -0.68
C GLY A 188 8.17 -4.45 -2.02
N PRO A 189 7.22 -4.10 -2.89
CA PRO A 189 7.17 -4.65 -4.24
C PRO A 189 8.35 -4.17 -5.08
N ALA A 190 8.76 -5.01 -6.05
CA ALA A 190 9.57 -4.58 -7.17
C ALA A 190 8.70 -4.04 -8.32
N TYR A 191 9.03 -4.35 -9.58
CA TYR A 191 8.21 -3.95 -10.71
C TYR A 191 7.06 -4.93 -10.89
N ILE A 192 5.84 -4.42 -10.71
CA ILE A 192 4.59 -5.18 -10.79
C ILE A 192 3.85 -4.76 -12.06
N ASP A 193 3.25 -5.71 -12.78
CA ASP A 193 2.54 -5.51 -14.03
C ASP A 193 1.21 -4.77 -13.82
N THR A 194 1.31 -3.49 -13.58
CA THR A 194 0.19 -2.56 -13.35
C THR A 194 -0.04 -1.69 -14.57
N PRO A 195 -1.20 -1.02 -14.71
CA PRO A 195 -1.44 -0.08 -15.79
C PRO A 195 -0.36 0.99 -15.95
N LEU A 196 0.34 1.36 -14.88
CA LEU A 196 1.48 2.27 -14.93
C LEU A 196 2.68 1.66 -15.68
N ILE A 197 3.02 0.41 -15.36
CA ILE A 197 4.17 -0.30 -15.95
C ILE A 197 3.84 -0.80 -17.36
N GLN A 198 2.59 -1.11 -17.65
CA GLN A 198 2.14 -1.52 -19.00
C GLN A 198 2.33 -0.43 -20.06
N ARG A 199 2.56 0.82 -19.67
CA ARG A 199 2.95 1.90 -20.59
C ARG A 199 4.36 1.70 -21.17
N ALA A 200 5.24 0.98 -20.46
CA ALA A 200 6.52 0.55 -20.99
C ALA A 200 6.30 -0.66 -21.91
N GLN A 201 6.74 -0.58 -23.15
CA GLN A 201 6.59 -1.63 -24.17
C GLN A 201 7.96 -2.02 -24.75
N GLY A 202 8.02 -3.16 -25.43
CA GLY A 202 9.21 -3.62 -26.14
C GLY A 202 10.44 -3.71 -25.23
N GLU A 203 11.56 -3.14 -25.66
CA GLU A 203 12.84 -3.17 -24.96
C GLU A 203 12.75 -2.53 -23.56
N ALA A 204 11.97 -1.46 -23.40
CA ALA A 204 11.81 -0.81 -22.10
C ALA A 204 11.12 -1.74 -21.06
N ARG A 205 10.14 -2.52 -21.49
CA ARG A 205 9.51 -3.52 -20.64
C ARG A 205 10.47 -4.68 -20.35
N GLN A 206 11.18 -5.17 -21.37
CA GLN A 206 12.16 -6.25 -21.21
C GLN A 206 13.26 -5.85 -20.22
N ALA A 207 13.76 -4.62 -20.29
CA ALA A 207 14.74 -4.10 -19.32
C ALA A 207 14.24 -4.07 -17.87
N LEU A 208 12.91 -4.00 -17.64
CA LEU A 208 12.36 -4.16 -16.30
C LEU A 208 12.29 -5.64 -15.89
N VAL A 209 11.94 -6.53 -16.81
CA VAL A 209 11.94 -8.00 -16.57
C VAL A 209 13.34 -8.49 -16.22
N ASP A 210 14.35 -8.07 -16.98
CA ASP A 210 15.76 -8.52 -16.81
C ASP A 210 16.37 -8.15 -15.45
N LYS A 211 15.76 -7.19 -14.75
CA LYS A 211 16.16 -6.84 -13.38
C LYS A 211 15.71 -7.85 -12.32
N HIS A 212 14.83 -8.78 -12.67
CA HIS A 212 14.30 -9.76 -11.73
C HIS A 212 14.91 -11.13 -12.01
N PRO A 213 15.58 -11.76 -11.02
CA PRO A 213 16.01 -13.14 -11.14
C PRO A 213 14.89 -14.14 -11.47
N ALA A 214 13.65 -13.80 -11.08
CA ALA A 214 12.46 -14.57 -11.44
C ALA A 214 12.14 -14.56 -12.95
N GLY A 215 12.80 -13.72 -13.77
CA GLY A 215 12.61 -13.64 -15.21
C GLY A 215 11.26 -13.08 -15.65
N ARG A 216 10.55 -12.41 -14.75
CA ARG A 216 9.25 -11.77 -15.04
C ARG A 216 8.97 -10.60 -14.10
N LEU A 217 7.99 -9.79 -14.45
CA LEU A 217 7.38 -8.85 -13.51
C LEU A 217 6.51 -9.62 -12.50
N GLY A 218 6.27 -9.03 -11.34
CA GLY A 218 5.27 -9.53 -10.41
C GLY A 218 3.86 -9.16 -10.88
N GLU A 219 2.87 -9.90 -10.38
CA GLU A 219 1.45 -9.60 -10.61
C GLU A 219 0.84 -8.89 -9.40
N PRO A 220 -0.14 -7.98 -9.59
CA PRO A 220 -0.81 -7.30 -8.48
C PRO A 220 -1.38 -8.25 -7.43
N GLU A 221 -1.89 -9.41 -7.84
CA GLU A 221 -2.46 -10.44 -7.01
C GLU A 221 -1.43 -11.10 -6.08
N GLU A 222 -0.16 -11.18 -6.51
CA GLU A 222 0.92 -11.70 -5.67
C GLU A 222 1.22 -10.75 -4.51
N ILE A 223 1.15 -9.43 -4.75
CA ILE A 223 1.28 -8.43 -3.69
C ILE A 223 0.04 -8.45 -2.77
N ALA A 224 -1.15 -8.56 -3.35
CA ALA A 224 -2.38 -8.69 -2.58
C ALA A 224 -2.38 -9.91 -1.65
N ALA A 225 -1.78 -11.03 -2.06
CA ALA A 225 -1.63 -12.22 -1.23
C ALA A 225 -0.74 -11.97 -0.01
N VAL A 226 0.41 -11.28 -0.18
CA VAL A 226 1.29 -10.90 0.94
C VAL A 226 0.59 -9.95 1.90
N VAL A 227 -0.13 -8.94 1.37
CA VAL A 227 -0.90 -7.98 2.18
C VAL A 227 -2.00 -8.70 2.97
N SER A 228 -2.75 -9.60 2.32
CA SER A 228 -3.78 -10.42 2.99
C SER A 228 -3.19 -11.25 4.14
N PHE A 229 -2.04 -11.89 3.93
CA PHE A 229 -1.35 -12.62 5.00
C PHE A 229 -1.01 -11.69 6.18
N LEU A 230 -0.38 -10.55 5.91
CA LEU A 230 0.08 -9.62 6.95
C LEU A 230 -1.08 -8.99 7.75
N LEU A 231 -2.25 -8.85 7.13
CA LEU A 231 -3.45 -8.35 7.81
C LEU A 231 -4.18 -9.43 8.60
N SER A 232 -3.95 -10.70 8.32
CA SER A 232 -4.66 -11.83 8.94
C SER A 232 -4.06 -12.27 10.27
N ASP A 233 -4.79 -13.12 11.00
CA ASP A 233 -4.36 -13.74 12.25
C ASP A 233 -3.18 -14.71 12.04
N ASP A 234 -2.97 -15.23 10.82
CA ASP A 234 -1.80 -16.03 10.47
C ASP A 234 -0.47 -15.26 10.68
N ALA A 235 -0.53 -13.91 10.67
CA ALA A 235 0.59 -13.02 10.92
C ALA A 235 0.60 -12.45 12.37
N SER A 236 -0.03 -13.13 13.34
CA SER A 236 -0.20 -12.63 14.72
C SER A 236 1.11 -12.27 15.43
N PHE A 237 2.24 -12.89 15.06
CA PHE A 237 3.56 -12.57 15.62
C PHE A 237 4.46 -11.79 14.65
N VAL A 238 3.91 -11.31 13.52
CA VAL A 238 4.62 -10.50 12.53
C VAL A 238 4.27 -9.03 12.76
N ASN A 239 5.22 -8.26 13.30
CA ASN A 239 5.03 -6.83 13.60
C ASN A 239 6.34 -6.06 13.35
N GLY A 240 6.25 -4.86 12.76
CA GLY A 240 7.39 -4.02 12.39
C GLY A 240 8.24 -4.57 11.23
N SER A 241 7.75 -5.56 10.52
CA SER A 241 8.48 -6.26 9.48
C SER A 241 8.36 -5.56 8.12
N TYR A 242 9.44 -5.62 7.35
CA TYR A 242 9.48 -5.17 5.96
C TYR A 242 9.63 -6.40 5.05
N HIS A 243 8.58 -6.72 4.33
CA HIS A 243 8.50 -7.89 3.45
C HIS A 243 8.74 -7.48 2.00
N LEU A 244 9.87 -7.91 1.46
CA LEU A 244 10.16 -7.77 0.04
C LEU A 244 9.36 -8.81 -0.76
N ALA A 245 8.61 -8.35 -1.77
CA ALA A 245 7.90 -9.17 -2.74
C ALA A 245 8.39 -8.76 -4.13
N ASP A 246 9.58 -9.24 -4.50
CA ASP A 246 10.42 -8.62 -5.51
C ASP A 246 11.05 -9.59 -6.54
N GLY A 247 10.65 -10.86 -6.52
CA GLY A 247 11.20 -11.87 -7.44
C GLY A 247 12.72 -12.04 -7.35
N GLY A 248 13.31 -11.74 -6.18
CA GLY A 248 14.75 -11.81 -5.94
C GLY A 248 15.55 -10.57 -6.34
N TYR A 249 14.87 -9.49 -6.73
CA TYR A 249 15.51 -8.24 -7.18
C TYR A 249 16.58 -7.72 -6.21
N THR A 250 16.29 -7.71 -4.92
CA THR A 250 17.22 -7.21 -3.89
C THR A 250 18.09 -8.29 -3.27
N ALA A 251 17.86 -9.56 -3.59
CA ALA A 251 18.57 -10.70 -2.99
C ALA A 251 19.89 -11.01 -3.69
N CYS A 252 20.14 -10.48 -4.88
CA CYS A 252 21.35 -10.75 -5.66
C CYS A 252 22.00 -9.47 -6.17
N LEU A 253 23.33 -9.55 -6.38
CA LEU A 253 24.05 -8.58 -7.18
C LEU A 253 23.94 -9.02 -8.66
N LEU A 254 23.17 -8.27 -9.44
CA LEU A 254 23.21 -8.44 -10.89
C LEU A 254 24.54 -7.86 -11.39
N TYR A 255 25.49 -8.71 -11.72
CA TYR A 255 26.64 -8.30 -12.52
C TYR A 255 26.12 -8.06 -13.93
N THR A 256 25.95 -6.81 -14.33
CA THR A 256 25.85 -6.46 -15.74
C THR A 256 27.25 -6.73 -16.33
N SER A 257 27.38 -7.75 -17.15
CA SER A 257 28.53 -7.88 -18.05
C SER A 257 28.53 -6.63 -18.93
N ASP A 258 29.62 -5.87 -18.89
CA ASP A 258 29.92 -4.74 -19.75
C ASP A 258 29.80 -5.13 -21.24
#